data_3f04e9266ad12bc644032281e6b5dff0
#
_entry.id   3f04e9266ad12bc644032281e6b5dff0
#
_cell.length_a   1.000
_cell.length_b   1.000
_cell.length_c   1.000
_cell.angle_alpha   90.00
_cell.angle_beta   90.00
_cell.angle_gamma   90.00
#
_symmetry.space_group_name_H-M   'P 1'
#
loop_
_entity.id
_entity.type
_entity.pdbx_description
1 polymer ?
#
loop_
_entity_poly.entity_id
_entity_poly.type
_entity_poly.pdbx_seq_one_letter_code
_entity_poly.pdbx_strand_id
1 'polypeptide(L)'
;MEREIKEYQRLNQVAKIGGVVIFGEHEDREIPVGELRESFNLEYSAYNRSFSDLTLDNAVELYDLCVASLSPDTVMLHIGNNGEYWKDISGFEQKYIALIKHIKEASKGVRVVVVSVNDEETNRHLKNIADSAKVDYQNVLHIAKTNLQSIRCVNSFLQTIGLGHFKRQTSAYDLAKIFFRYA
;
A
#
# COMPACT_ATOMS: atom_id res chain seq x y z
N MET A 1 -16.91 -6.37 -1.92
CA MET A 1 -16.75 -5.31 -0.89
C MET A 1 -17.32 -5.68 0.48
N GLU A 2 -18.63 -5.87 0.71
CA GLU A 2 -19.17 -6.20 2.06
C GLU A 2 -18.54 -7.43 2.72
N ARG A 3 -18.23 -8.48 1.95
CA ARG A 3 -17.56 -9.67 2.44
C ARG A 3 -16.15 -9.36 2.94
N GLU A 4 -15.39 -8.55 2.19
CA GLU A 4 -14.04 -8.13 2.54
C GLU A 4 -14.05 -7.29 3.81
N ILE A 5 -14.99 -6.34 3.94
CA ILE A 5 -15.16 -5.51 5.14
C ILE A 5 -15.39 -6.42 6.37
N LYS A 6 -16.35 -7.35 6.30
CA LYS A 6 -16.65 -8.27 7.40
C LYS A 6 -15.45 -9.14 7.78
N GLU A 7 -14.69 -9.59 6.78
CA GLU A 7 -13.48 -10.38 6.98
C GLU A 7 -12.40 -9.56 7.69
N TYR A 8 -12.11 -8.35 7.20
CA TYR A 8 -11.11 -7.48 7.83
C TYR A 8 -11.50 -7.05 9.24
N GLN A 9 -12.78 -6.76 9.49
CA GLN A 9 -13.26 -6.47 10.83
C GLN A 9 -13.08 -7.64 11.79
N ARG A 10 -13.31 -8.88 11.37
CA ARG A 10 -13.04 -10.08 12.18
C ARG A 10 -11.55 -10.26 12.45
N LEU A 11 -10.70 -10.09 11.43
CA LEU A 11 -9.26 -10.17 11.58
C LEU A 11 -8.72 -9.09 12.53
N ASN A 12 -9.30 -7.89 12.50
CA ASN A 12 -8.89 -6.80 13.38
C ASN A 12 -9.18 -7.10 14.88
N GLN A 13 -10.17 -7.93 15.18
CA GLN A 13 -10.46 -8.32 16.58
C GLN A 13 -9.33 -9.11 17.24
N VAL A 14 -8.50 -9.80 16.44
CA VAL A 14 -7.36 -10.60 16.93
C VAL A 14 -6.01 -10.01 16.57
N ALA A 15 -5.99 -8.90 15.82
CA ALA A 15 -4.77 -8.23 15.40
C ALA A 15 -4.13 -7.45 16.55
N LYS A 16 -2.81 -7.33 16.54
CA LYS A 16 -2.10 -6.40 17.41
C LYS A 16 -2.24 -4.99 16.82
N ILE A 17 -2.45 -3.99 17.65
CA ILE A 17 -2.44 -2.60 17.22
C ILE A 17 -1.03 -2.16 16.80
N GLY A 18 -0.96 -1.16 15.93
CA GLY A 18 0.31 -0.66 15.37
C GLY A 18 0.78 -1.43 14.14
N GLY A 19 2.02 -1.17 13.74
CA GLY A 19 2.66 -1.82 12.60
C GLY A 19 2.35 -1.17 11.24
N VAL A 20 2.56 -1.91 10.17
CA VAL A 20 2.40 -1.45 8.79
C VAL A 20 1.11 -1.99 8.19
N VAL A 21 0.29 -1.11 7.65
CA VAL A 21 -0.92 -1.50 6.91
C VAL A 21 -0.76 -1.13 5.44
N ILE A 22 -0.94 -2.12 4.56
CA ILE A 22 -1.11 -1.90 3.13
C ILE A 22 -2.59 -1.59 2.90
N PHE A 23 -2.87 -0.42 2.34
CA PHE A 23 -4.18 0.03 1.94
C PHE A 23 -4.15 0.39 0.46
N GLY A 24 -4.56 -0.54 -0.36
CA GLY A 24 -4.38 -0.49 -1.81
C GLY A 24 -5.50 -1.15 -2.58
N GLU A 25 -5.31 -1.19 -3.89
CA GLU A 25 -6.27 -1.70 -4.86
C GLU A 25 -6.15 -3.23 -5.04
N HIS A 26 -6.89 -3.75 -6.01
CA HIS A 26 -7.00 -5.18 -6.30
C HIS A 26 -5.67 -5.94 -6.33
N GLU A 27 -4.66 -5.36 -6.94
CA GLU A 27 -3.34 -5.99 -7.11
C GLU A 27 -2.63 -6.25 -5.77
N ASP A 28 -2.87 -5.39 -4.78
CA ASP A 28 -2.22 -5.49 -3.47
C ASP A 28 -2.80 -6.60 -2.59
N ARG A 29 -4.02 -7.04 -2.87
CA ARG A 29 -4.71 -8.07 -2.06
C ARG A 29 -3.92 -9.38 -1.97
N GLU A 30 -3.16 -9.69 -3.01
CA GLU A 30 -2.37 -10.93 -3.09
C GLU A 30 -1.02 -10.83 -2.37
N ILE A 31 -0.68 -9.68 -1.76
CA ILE A 31 0.57 -9.57 -0.99
C ILE A 31 0.47 -10.43 0.27
N PRO A 32 1.28 -11.48 0.38
CA PRO A 32 1.23 -12.43 1.50
C PRO A 32 1.99 -11.87 2.71
N VAL A 33 1.48 -10.81 3.34
CA VAL A 33 2.17 -10.07 4.42
C VAL A 33 2.57 -10.96 5.61
N GLY A 34 1.80 -12.00 5.91
CA GLY A 34 2.12 -12.96 6.97
C GLY A 34 3.38 -13.75 6.65
N GLU A 35 3.46 -14.34 5.46
CA GLU A 35 4.62 -15.10 4.97
C GLU A 35 5.85 -14.20 4.85
N LEU A 36 5.68 -12.97 4.34
CA LEU A 36 6.76 -12.00 4.24
C LEU A 36 7.29 -11.62 5.63
N ARG A 37 6.41 -11.41 6.59
CA ARG A 37 6.79 -11.11 7.95
C ARG A 37 7.65 -12.23 8.54
N GLU A 38 7.26 -13.48 8.38
CA GLU A 38 8.01 -14.64 8.86
C GLU A 38 9.32 -14.81 8.11
N SER A 39 9.30 -14.77 6.78
CA SER A 39 10.47 -15.00 5.93
C SER A 39 11.57 -13.96 6.14
N PHE A 40 11.20 -12.72 6.47
CA PHE A 40 12.13 -11.62 6.72
C PHE A 40 12.34 -11.33 8.21
N ASN A 41 11.76 -12.13 9.10
CA ASN A 41 11.84 -11.97 10.55
C ASN A 41 11.52 -10.55 11.00
N LEU A 42 10.40 -10.00 10.50
CA LEU A 42 9.99 -8.63 10.81
C LEU A 42 9.46 -8.57 12.25
N GLU A 43 10.04 -7.70 13.07
CA GLU A 43 9.67 -7.54 14.47
C GLU A 43 8.32 -6.84 14.66
N TYR A 44 7.83 -6.15 13.64
CA TYR A 44 6.55 -5.42 13.67
C TYR A 44 5.43 -6.18 12.97
N SER A 45 4.20 -5.79 13.30
CA SER A 45 3.00 -6.33 12.66
C SER A 45 2.85 -5.76 11.26
N ALA A 46 2.37 -6.59 10.33
CA ALA A 46 2.08 -6.18 8.98
C ALA A 46 0.69 -6.71 8.58
N TYR A 47 -0.14 -5.84 8.01
CA TYR A 47 -1.50 -6.15 7.64
C TYR A 47 -1.80 -5.71 6.22
N ASN A 48 -2.54 -6.53 5.50
CA ASN A 48 -3.09 -6.18 4.21
C ASN A 48 -4.59 -5.87 4.39
N ARG A 49 -4.98 -4.65 4.03
CA ARG A 49 -6.37 -4.16 4.04
C ARG A 49 -6.71 -3.52 2.70
N SER A 50 -6.26 -4.19 1.64
CA SER A 50 -6.54 -3.77 0.26
C SER A 50 -7.87 -4.34 -0.21
N PHE A 51 -8.56 -3.63 -1.12
CA PHE A 51 -9.88 -3.99 -1.61
C PHE A 51 -9.90 -4.09 -3.13
N SER A 52 -10.75 -4.97 -3.66
CA SER A 52 -10.92 -5.14 -5.10
C SER A 52 -11.42 -3.88 -5.80
N ASP A 53 -12.32 -3.16 -5.13
CA ASP A 53 -13.04 -2.02 -5.68
C ASP A 53 -12.72 -0.73 -4.89
N LEU A 54 -11.47 -0.61 -4.41
CA LEU A 54 -11.01 0.62 -3.76
C LEU A 54 -10.93 1.75 -4.78
N THR A 55 -11.57 2.85 -4.43
CA THR A 55 -11.51 4.12 -5.15
C THR A 55 -11.31 5.26 -4.16
N LEU A 56 -10.92 6.44 -4.62
CA LEU A 56 -10.80 7.60 -3.72
C LEU A 56 -12.15 8.03 -3.13
N ASP A 57 -13.27 7.69 -3.78
CA ASP A 57 -14.61 8.04 -3.31
C ASP A 57 -15.04 7.20 -2.11
N ASN A 58 -14.58 5.96 -2.00
CA ASN A 58 -14.91 5.07 -0.88
C ASN A 58 -13.74 4.88 0.10
N ALA A 59 -12.55 5.40 -0.19
CA ALA A 59 -11.35 5.14 0.58
C ALA A 59 -11.44 5.62 2.04
N VAL A 60 -12.06 6.76 2.30
CA VAL A 60 -12.23 7.29 3.67
C VAL A 60 -13.09 6.35 4.50
N GLU A 61 -14.24 5.94 3.97
CA GLU A 61 -15.14 5.00 4.65
C GLU A 61 -14.46 3.65 4.92
N LEU A 62 -13.79 3.09 3.92
CA LEU A 62 -13.10 1.80 4.05
C LEU A 62 -11.93 1.87 5.02
N TYR A 63 -11.23 3.00 5.06
CA TYR A 63 -10.18 3.24 6.05
C TYR A 63 -10.76 3.19 7.48
N ASP A 64 -11.84 3.91 7.74
CA ASP A 64 -12.48 3.95 9.06
C ASP A 64 -12.99 2.57 9.48
N LEU A 65 -13.60 1.83 8.56
CA LEU A 65 -14.17 0.52 8.84
C LEU A 65 -13.13 -0.57 9.08
N CYS A 66 -11.96 -0.49 8.41
CA CYS A 66 -11.06 -1.63 8.32
C CYS A 66 -9.61 -1.34 8.72
N VAL A 67 -9.19 -0.09 8.77
CA VAL A 67 -7.79 0.27 9.05
C VAL A 67 -7.64 1.03 10.36
N ALA A 68 -8.47 2.02 10.62
CA ALA A 68 -8.34 2.93 11.78
C ALA A 68 -8.26 2.19 13.13
N SER A 69 -9.03 1.10 13.29
CA SER A 69 -9.02 0.28 14.52
C SER A 69 -7.69 -0.41 14.81
N LEU A 70 -6.82 -0.55 13.82
CA LEU A 70 -5.48 -1.11 13.99
C LEU A 70 -4.49 -0.08 14.56
N SER A 71 -4.84 1.21 14.59
CA SER A 71 -3.95 2.31 15.01
C SER A 71 -2.55 2.18 14.39
N PRO A 72 -2.44 2.14 13.05
CA PRO A 72 -1.19 1.80 12.36
C PRO A 72 -0.09 2.82 12.63
N ASP A 73 1.15 2.34 12.73
CA ASP A 73 2.35 3.19 12.73
C ASP A 73 2.68 3.71 11.33
N THR A 74 2.40 2.89 10.32
CA THR A 74 2.60 3.25 8.92
C THR A 74 1.42 2.78 8.08
N VAL A 75 0.91 3.66 7.21
CA VAL A 75 -0.06 3.32 6.17
C VAL A 75 0.60 3.50 4.81
N MET A 76 0.62 2.43 4.04
CA MET A 76 1.09 2.40 2.68
C MET A 76 -0.11 2.55 1.75
N LEU A 77 -0.19 3.68 1.05
CA LEU A 77 -1.26 3.99 0.09
C LEU A 77 -0.81 3.63 -1.32
N HIS A 78 -1.49 2.68 -1.94
CA HIS A 78 -1.25 2.29 -3.33
C HIS A 78 -2.56 2.38 -4.12
N ILE A 79 -2.94 3.60 -4.48
CA ILE A 79 -4.20 3.94 -5.16
C ILE A 79 -3.86 4.77 -6.41
N GLY A 80 -4.49 4.45 -7.54
CA GLY A 80 -4.32 5.17 -8.79
C GLY A 80 -4.10 4.29 -10.03
N ASN A 81 -4.23 2.97 -9.93
CA ASN A 81 -4.13 2.07 -11.09
C ASN A 81 -5.42 2.02 -11.93
N ASN A 82 -6.57 2.44 -11.38
CA ASN A 82 -7.88 2.29 -12.02
C ASN A 82 -8.13 3.24 -13.19
N GLY A 83 -7.21 4.16 -13.53
CA GLY A 83 -7.31 5.04 -14.69
C GLY A 83 -8.44 6.07 -14.66
N GLU A 84 -9.19 6.18 -13.57
CA GLU A 84 -10.32 7.12 -13.48
C GLU A 84 -9.90 8.59 -13.31
N TYR A 85 -8.70 8.83 -12.82
CA TYR A 85 -8.17 10.16 -12.56
C TYR A 85 -7.96 10.99 -13.84
N TRP A 86 -7.79 10.38 -15.01
CA TRP A 86 -7.67 11.07 -16.29
C TRP A 86 -8.88 11.94 -16.64
N LYS A 87 -10.04 11.63 -16.07
CA LYS A 87 -11.29 12.38 -16.29
C LYS A 87 -11.31 13.69 -15.52
N ASP A 88 -10.67 13.72 -14.33
CA ASP A 88 -10.60 14.91 -13.46
C ASP A 88 -9.34 14.83 -12.58
N ILE A 89 -8.22 15.29 -13.11
CA ILE A 89 -6.92 15.30 -12.40
C ILE A 89 -6.99 16.15 -11.13
N SER A 90 -7.64 17.32 -11.19
CA SER A 90 -7.74 18.21 -10.02
C SER A 90 -8.58 17.58 -8.91
N GLY A 91 -9.69 16.95 -9.25
CA GLY A 91 -10.52 16.21 -8.32
C GLY A 91 -9.77 15.01 -7.71
N PHE A 92 -8.99 14.30 -8.51
CA PHE A 92 -8.13 13.22 -8.04
C PHE A 92 -7.14 13.70 -6.98
N GLU A 93 -6.38 14.77 -7.27
CA GLU A 93 -5.40 15.32 -6.32
C GLU A 93 -6.06 15.79 -5.03
N GLN A 94 -7.19 16.50 -5.11
CA GLN A 94 -7.94 16.98 -3.95
C GLN A 94 -8.44 15.83 -3.07
N LYS A 95 -9.04 14.81 -3.67
CA LYS A 95 -9.54 13.63 -2.94
C LYS A 95 -8.40 12.86 -2.27
N TYR A 96 -7.27 12.71 -2.95
CA TYR A 96 -6.12 12.02 -2.40
C TYR A 96 -5.52 12.76 -1.20
N ILE A 97 -5.36 14.08 -1.30
CA ILE A 97 -4.90 14.94 -0.19
C ILE A 97 -5.89 14.88 0.97
N ALA A 98 -7.20 14.90 0.69
CA ALA A 98 -8.23 14.75 1.72
C ALA A 98 -8.14 13.41 2.45
N LEU A 99 -7.92 12.31 1.72
CA LEU A 99 -7.69 10.99 2.30
C LEU A 99 -6.46 10.98 3.22
N ILE A 100 -5.33 11.52 2.76
CA ILE A 100 -4.09 11.60 3.59
C ILE A 100 -4.36 12.40 4.87
N LYS A 101 -5.05 13.52 4.76
CA LYS A 101 -5.41 14.34 5.92
C LYS A 101 -6.28 13.57 6.90
N HIS A 102 -7.31 12.90 6.41
CA HIS A 102 -8.19 12.06 7.22
C HIS A 102 -7.41 10.97 7.97
N ILE A 103 -6.53 10.26 7.28
CA ILE A 103 -5.67 9.22 7.89
C ILE A 103 -4.83 9.80 9.04
N LYS A 104 -4.22 10.97 8.83
CA LYS A 104 -3.41 11.63 9.87
C LYS A 104 -4.24 12.10 11.07
N GLU A 105 -5.49 12.47 10.85
CA GLU A 105 -6.43 12.87 11.91
C GLU A 105 -6.94 11.65 12.70
N ALA A 106 -7.29 10.56 12.00
CA ALA A 106 -7.78 9.33 12.59
C ALA A 106 -6.69 8.55 13.36
N SER A 107 -5.44 8.60 12.89
CA SER A 107 -4.32 7.87 13.47
C SER A 107 -3.16 8.83 13.77
N LYS A 108 -3.12 9.34 15.00
CA LYS A 108 -2.11 10.32 15.41
C LYS A 108 -0.69 9.76 15.31
N GLY A 109 0.19 10.50 14.64
CA GLY A 109 1.60 10.11 14.49
C GLY A 109 1.85 9.10 13.39
N VAL A 110 0.82 8.68 12.66
CA VAL A 110 0.96 7.72 11.55
C VAL A 110 1.88 8.28 10.46
N ARG A 111 2.77 7.43 10.00
CA ARG A 111 3.55 7.66 8.79
C ARG A 111 2.71 7.24 7.58
N VAL A 112 2.50 8.14 6.64
CA VAL A 112 1.82 7.83 5.38
C VAL A 112 2.84 7.76 4.27
N VAL A 113 2.79 6.70 3.46
CA VAL A 113 3.67 6.48 2.31
C VAL A 113 2.80 6.31 1.07
N VAL A 114 2.91 7.24 0.14
CA VAL A 114 2.28 7.15 -1.18
C VAL A 114 3.17 6.32 -2.09
N VAL A 115 2.62 5.29 -2.71
CA VAL A 115 3.37 4.36 -3.56
C VAL A 115 3.05 4.61 -5.02
N SER A 116 4.09 4.56 -5.87
CA SER A 116 3.94 4.72 -7.31
C SER A 116 3.13 3.60 -7.94
N VAL A 117 2.36 3.93 -8.96
CA VAL A 117 1.57 3.00 -9.79
C VAL A 117 2.28 2.67 -11.11
N ASN A 118 1.61 1.93 -12.01
CA ASN A 118 2.19 1.49 -13.29
C ASN A 118 2.33 2.60 -14.34
N ASP A 119 1.76 3.77 -14.10
CA ASP A 119 1.69 4.87 -15.04
C ASP A 119 2.57 6.04 -14.63
N GLU A 120 3.48 6.49 -15.51
CA GLU A 120 4.44 7.56 -15.21
C GLU A 120 3.77 8.92 -15.00
N GLU A 121 2.69 9.20 -15.73
CA GLU A 121 2.00 10.48 -15.59
C GLU A 121 1.26 10.55 -14.26
N THR A 122 0.57 9.49 -13.87
CA THR A 122 -0.01 9.36 -12.54
C THR A 122 1.04 9.52 -11.46
N ASN A 123 2.19 8.91 -11.63
CA ASN A 123 3.28 8.98 -10.66
C ASN A 123 3.80 10.40 -10.44
N ARG A 124 3.76 11.26 -11.47
CA ARG A 124 4.08 12.69 -11.30
C ARG A 124 3.07 13.38 -10.38
N HIS A 125 1.76 13.09 -10.56
CA HIS A 125 0.70 13.63 -9.70
C HIS A 125 0.79 13.06 -8.29
N LEU A 126 1.00 11.75 -8.12
CA LEU A 126 1.18 11.13 -6.81
C LEU A 126 2.36 11.72 -6.04
N LYS A 127 3.46 12.02 -6.73
CA LYS A 127 4.60 12.70 -6.12
C LYS A 127 4.24 14.11 -5.67
N ASN A 128 3.56 14.89 -6.50
CA ASN A 128 3.11 16.24 -6.15
C ASN A 128 2.14 16.24 -4.96
N ILE A 129 1.24 15.24 -4.91
CA ILE A 129 0.33 15.02 -3.79
C ILE A 129 1.13 14.75 -2.51
N ALA A 130 2.10 13.84 -2.56
CA ALA A 130 2.91 13.51 -1.40
C ALA A 130 3.71 14.72 -0.90
N ASP A 131 4.33 15.47 -1.81
CA ASP A 131 5.07 16.71 -1.50
C ASP A 131 4.14 17.75 -0.85
N SER A 132 2.93 17.95 -1.40
CA SER A 132 1.93 18.91 -0.90
C SER A 132 1.39 18.51 0.47
N ALA A 133 1.14 17.23 0.68
CA ALA A 133 0.63 16.67 1.95
C ALA A 133 1.74 16.44 2.99
N LYS A 134 3.01 16.67 2.62
CA LYS A 134 4.21 16.42 3.45
C LYS A 134 4.22 14.98 3.99
N VAL A 135 4.17 14.03 3.07
CA VAL A 135 4.26 12.59 3.34
C VAL A 135 5.31 11.95 2.43
N ASP A 136 5.69 10.72 2.74
CA ASP A 136 6.68 10.01 1.97
C ASP A 136 6.12 9.58 0.60
N TYR A 137 6.95 9.65 -0.42
CA TYR A 137 6.68 9.06 -1.74
C TYR A 137 7.68 7.94 -2.01
N GLN A 138 7.16 6.77 -2.31
CA GLN A 138 7.97 5.61 -2.67
C GLN A 138 7.80 5.27 -4.15
N ASN A 139 8.84 5.59 -4.94
CA ASN A 139 8.87 5.12 -6.32
C ASN A 139 9.31 3.66 -6.33
N VAL A 140 8.41 2.79 -6.72
CA VAL A 140 8.72 1.39 -6.98
C VAL A 140 9.33 1.28 -8.35
N LEU A 141 10.58 0.86 -8.43
CA LEU A 141 11.25 0.63 -9.70
C LEU A 141 10.37 -0.23 -10.59
N HIS A 142 10.10 0.25 -11.82
CA HIS A 142 9.43 -0.52 -12.84
C HIS A 142 10.18 -1.84 -13.04
N ILE A 143 9.62 -2.91 -12.52
CA ILE A 143 10.05 -4.24 -12.90
C ILE A 143 9.55 -4.40 -14.33
N ALA A 144 10.46 -4.24 -15.28
CA ALA A 144 10.14 -4.26 -16.69
C ALA A 144 9.29 -5.49 -17.04
N LYS A 145 8.10 -5.25 -17.57
CA LYS A 145 7.28 -6.13 -18.41
C LYS A 145 7.24 -7.64 -18.05
N THR A 146 7.40 -8.03 -16.82
CA THR A 146 7.09 -9.40 -16.42
C THR A 146 5.65 -9.45 -15.91
N ASN A 147 4.89 -10.49 -16.29
CA ASN A 147 3.51 -10.74 -15.89
C ASN A 147 3.32 -11.01 -14.38
N LEU A 148 4.15 -10.39 -13.54
CA LEU A 148 4.21 -10.60 -12.10
C LEU A 148 3.88 -9.29 -11.37
N GLN A 149 2.62 -8.84 -11.50
CA GLN A 149 2.08 -7.72 -10.72
C GLN A 149 2.31 -7.94 -9.21
N SER A 150 2.14 -9.19 -8.73
CA SER A 150 2.40 -9.59 -7.36
C SER A 150 3.82 -9.26 -6.87
N ILE A 151 4.86 -9.47 -7.69
CA ILE A 151 6.25 -9.15 -7.31
C ILE A 151 6.44 -7.65 -7.11
N ARG A 152 5.77 -6.83 -7.90
CA ARG A 152 5.84 -5.38 -7.78
C ARG A 152 5.22 -4.89 -6.46
N CYS A 153 4.06 -5.41 -6.11
CA CYS A 153 3.40 -5.11 -4.85
C CYS A 153 4.24 -5.55 -3.66
N VAL A 154 4.83 -6.75 -3.72
CA VAL A 154 5.76 -7.24 -2.69
C VAL A 154 7.00 -6.34 -2.59
N ASN A 155 7.61 -5.94 -3.69
CA ASN A 155 8.77 -5.07 -3.68
C ASN A 155 8.42 -3.69 -3.10
N SER A 156 7.25 -3.15 -3.41
CA SER A 156 6.72 -1.93 -2.83
C SER A 156 6.62 -2.04 -1.31
N PHE A 157 6.02 -3.12 -0.82
CA PHE A 157 5.92 -3.41 0.61
C PHE A 157 7.31 -3.47 1.26
N LEU A 158 8.22 -4.27 0.74
CA LEU A 158 9.58 -4.43 1.28
C LEU A 158 10.34 -3.11 1.32
N GLN A 159 10.22 -2.27 0.30
CA GLN A 159 10.86 -0.94 0.28
C GLN A 159 10.25 -0.02 1.34
N THR A 160 8.93 -0.04 1.51
CA THR A 160 8.24 0.81 2.49
C THR A 160 8.65 0.49 3.91
N ILE A 161 8.88 -0.78 4.22
CA ILE A 161 9.31 -1.23 5.55
C ILE A 161 10.82 -1.14 5.80
N GLY A 162 11.57 -0.48 4.92
CA GLY A 162 12.99 -0.21 5.12
C GLY A 162 13.94 -1.35 4.73
N LEU A 163 13.43 -2.46 4.20
CA LEU A 163 14.25 -3.53 3.62
C LEU A 163 14.80 -3.19 2.23
N GLY A 164 14.72 -1.92 1.84
CA GLY A 164 15.19 -1.38 0.56
C GLY A 164 16.70 -1.47 0.32
N HIS A 165 17.47 -2.03 1.24
CA HIS A 165 18.88 -2.34 1.02
C HIS A 165 19.10 -3.43 -0.05
N PHE A 166 18.06 -4.19 -0.36
CA PHE A 166 18.05 -5.09 -1.52
C PHE A 166 18.01 -4.35 -2.86
N LYS A 167 17.94 -3.01 -2.85
CA LYS A 167 17.83 -2.15 -4.04
C LYS A 167 18.96 -2.26 -5.05
N ARG A 168 20.13 -2.71 -4.68
CA ARG A 168 21.30 -2.64 -5.56
C ARG A 168 21.69 -3.94 -6.25
N GLN A 169 21.12 -5.07 -5.87
CA GLN A 169 21.54 -6.36 -6.41
C GLN A 169 20.40 -7.32 -6.79
N THR A 170 19.16 -7.01 -6.46
CA THR A 170 18.03 -7.92 -6.68
C THR A 170 17.25 -7.52 -7.91
N SER A 171 17.42 -8.25 -9.00
CA SER A 171 16.50 -8.22 -10.13
C SER A 171 15.15 -8.83 -9.72
N ALA A 172 14.08 -8.59 -10.48
CA ALA A 172 12.81 -9.31 -10.28
C ALA A 172 12.99 -10.85 -10.27
N TYR A 173 14.00 -11.32 -10.97
CA TYR A 173 14.41 -12.73 -11.02
C TYR A 173 15.01 -13.20 -9.68
N ASP A 174 15.75 -12.36 -8.98
CA ASP A 174 16.34 -12.69 -7.68
C ASP A 174 15.29 -12.66 -6.56
N LEU A 175 14.33 -11.73 -6.62
CA LEU A 175 13.17 -11.74 -5.73
C LEU A 175 12.33 -13.01 -5.95
N ALA A 176 12.06 -13.37 -7.20
CA ALA A 176 11.39 -14.62 -7.53
C ALA A 176 12.17 -15.83 -6.98
N LYS A 177 13.51 -15.85 -7.08
CA LYS A 177 14.35 -16.92 -6.49
C LYS A 177 14.23 -16.97 -4.97
N ILE A 178 14.13 -15.84 -4.28
CA ILE A 178 13.92 -15.82 -2.83
C ILE A 178 12.57 -16.46 -2.52
N PHE A 179 11.51 -16.12 -3.24
CA PHE A 179 10.19 -16.72 -3.05
C PHE A 179 10.13 -18.20 -3.42
N PHE A 180 10.75 -18.61 -4.54
CA PHE A 180 10.73 -20.00 -5.00
C PHE A 180 11.77 -20.90 -4.34
N ARG A 181 12.69 -20.39 -3.53
CA ARG A 181 13.63 -21.21 -2.74
C ARG A 181 13.00 -21.79 -1.48
N TYR A 182 11.87 -21.26 -1.07
CA TYR A 182 11.15 -21.66 0.14
C TYR A 182 9.75 -22.23 -0.15
N ALA A 183 9.38 -22.39 -1.42
CA ALA A 183 8.26 -23.17 -1.89
C ALA A 183 8.75 -24.56 -2.38
#